data_d0ba7588912adf4a4c4a059f19d58fee
#
_entry.id   d0ba7588912adf4a4c4a059f19d58fee
#
_cell.length_a   1.000
_cell.length_b   1.000
_cell.length_c   1.000
_cell.angle_alpha   90.00
_cell.angle_beta   90.00
_cell.angle_gamma   90.00
#
_symmetry.space_group_name_H-M   'P 1'
#
loop_
_entity.id
_entity.type
_entity.pdbx_description
1 polymer ?
#
loop_
_entity_poly.entity_id
_entity_poly.type
_entity_poly.pdbx_seq_one_letter_code
_entity_poly.pdbx_strand_id
1 'polypeptide(L)'
;MSNEAKVEMVPMLQDMRTYITNHYWSEILCEVEEQLPGFKAQMPPWTQGTQLFLHHEESKIVKADFWRRSRTKMSADLYVRLKIGASKNGELPRYFVENMYLSTDFVLDGTIQWLSESTVLLDECPEREGRTKLSKYLVPIFSYDDMELQVQNMLKAYLGEIAVTAYQPRAAWKLAKAMELQISSAPLFKNRRTEAILFFQGGIARAERQVGDETVMEEMVIPAKTILLNSNAKSYQRADSDGREIFHECIHYEWHTMFFTLQALHSADLRLLEYEEADRASRPAAKDVRWVERQASYGSTAAALPRPVLMPMVHQYWAEVVNQNINPGDKIAHVIYQIAQEKQVSKGLIRTRLIWLGSPAAKGAFNYVNGRYIANFAFDRESVSSGDTFVISRTQFLDLYEQKENFRELIDKKLYVYADGHVCLNTPSIVRQENKRGAVLTEWARGHVDVCCLKFHREYKSVIGSYGVGELHSDQAYQDSYTLICSLDLDENLSEEALDEKNAEYLETFPRRPSAALVQLIHDRCGTQKELSLRSGISEATISRMCSDDNFRYDIRQITRI
;
A
#
# COMPACT_ATOMS: atom_id res chain seq x y z
N MET A 1 21.88 22.48 -31.58
CA MET A 1 20.71 21.68 -31.93
C MET A 1 20.06 21.33 -30.60
N SER A 2 18.97 22.02 -30.30
CA SER A 2 18.24 21.96 -29.04
C SER A 2 17.52 20.61 -28.91
N ASN A 3 17.87 19.81 -27.88
CA ASN A 3 17.06 18.72 -27.43
C ASN A 3 15.81 19.30 -26.74
N GLU A 4 14.76 19.49 -27.50
CA GLU A 4 13.43 19.63 -26.92
C GLU A 4 13.04 18.25 -26.35
N ALA A 5 13.13 18.13 -25.02
CA ALA A 5 12.51 17.03 -24.28
C ALA A 5 11.01 17.05 -24.58
N LYS A 6 10.50 16.10 -25.34
CA LYS A 6 9.07 15.82 -25.44
C LYS A 6 8.59 15.50 -24.03
N VAL A 7 7.93 16.47 -23.41
CA VAL A 7 7.10 16.24 -22.23
C VAL A 7 5.94 15.36 -22.69
N GLU A 8 6.02 14.06 -22.52
CA GLU A 8 4.89 13.17 -22.69
C GLU A 8 3.81 13.58 -21.68
N MET A 9 2.69 14.08 -22.19
CA MET A 9 1.55 14.44 -21.35
C MET A 9 1.02 13.16 -20.70
N VAL A 10 1.12 13.08 -19.38
CA VAL A 10 0.42 12.04 -18.59
C VAL A 10 -1.08 12.16 -18.89
N PRO A 11 -1.75 11.10 -19.36
CA PRO A 11 -3.16 11.16 -19.69
C PRO A 11 -3.99 11.58 -18.47
N MET A 12 -4.86 12.55 -18.66
CA MET A 12 -5.75 13.05 -17.63
C MET A 12 -6.82 11.97 -17.35
N LEU A 13 -6.96 11.54 -16.10
CA LEU A 13 -8.01 10.57 -15.73
C LEU A 13 -9.40 11.16 -16.01
N GLN A 14 -10.27 10.34 -16.61
CA GLN A 14 -11.67 10.66 -16.81
C GLN A 14 -12.44 10.55 -15.50
N ASP A 15 -13.11 11.60 -15.05
CA ASP A 15 -14.06 11.52 -13.95
C ASP A 15 -15.48 11.20 -14.43
N MET A 16 -16.22 10.46 -13.60
CA MET A 16 -17.55 9.95 -13.96
C MET A 16 -18.60 11.06 -14.12
N ARG A 17 -18.54 12.15 -13.38
CA ARG A 17 -19.45 13.29 -13.57
C ARG A 17 -19.28 13.91 -14.95
N THR A 18 -18.03 14.14 -15.36
CA THR A 18 -17.73 14.65 -16.71
C THR A 18 -18.20 13.67 -17.78
N TYR A 19 -18.00 12.37 -17.58
CA TYR A 19 -18.50 11.35 -18.49
C TYR A 19 -20.03 11.39 -18.63
N ILE A 20 -20.76 11.43 -17.50
CA ILE A 20 -22.24 11.56 -17.50
C ILE A 20 -22.67 12.83 -18.24
N THR A 21 -22.02 13.97 -17.95
CA THR A 21 -22.33 15.26 -18.58
C THR A 21 -22.19 15.19 -20.10
N ASN A 22 -21.16 14.53 -20.59
CA ASN A 22 -20.86 14.50 -22.02
C ASN A 22 -21.67 13.47 -22.82
N HIS A 23 -22.11 12.37 -22.17
CA HIS A 23 -22.68 11.24 -22.88
C HIS A 23 -24.16 10.96 -22.56
N TYR A 24 -24.65 11.34 -21.39
CA TYR A 24 -26.00 10.96 -20.95
C TYR A 24 -26.84 12.14 -20.42
N TRP A 25 -26.23 13.32 -20.24
CA TRP A 25 -26.92 14.42 -19.56
C TRP A 25 -28.20 14.86 -20.29
N SER A 26 -28.19 14.93 -21.61
CA SER A 26 -29.35 15.30 -22.41
C SER A 26 -30.51 14.31 -22.26
N GLU A 27 -30.20 13.01 -22.29
CA GLU A 27 -31.18 11.93 -22.14
C GLU A 27 -31.75 11.91 -20.71
N ILE A 28 -30.87 12.09 -19.70
CA ILE A 28 -31.30 12.20 -18.30
C ILE A 28 -32.23 13.40 -18.09
N LEU A 29 -31.96 14.54 -18.73
CA LEU A 29 -32.84 15.71 -18.61
C LEU A 29 -34.22 15.45 -19.24
N CYS A 30 -34.33 14.69 -20.31
CA CYS A 30 -35.62 14.29 -20.87
C CYS A 30 -36.45 13.46 -19.86
N GLU A 31 -35.84 12.47 -19.21
CA GLU A 31 -36.46 11.67 -18.15
C GLU A 31 -36.90 12.54 -16.95
N VAL A 32 -36.03 13.48 -16.54
CA VAL A 32 -36.33 14.44 -15.45
C VAL A 32 -37.51 15.33 -15.81
N GLU A 33 -37.61 15.80 -17.06
CA GLU A 33 -38.70 16.64 -17.55
C GLU A 33 -40.06 15.91 -17.44
N GLU A 34 -40.10 14.62 -17.75
CA GLU A 34 -41.30 13.79 -17.58
C GLU A 34 -41.73 13.66 -16.10
N GLN A 35 -40.78 13.73 -15.16
CA GLN A 35 -41.07 13.61 -13.74
C GLN A 35 -41.47 14.95 -13.08
N LEU A 36 -41.16 16.11 -13.69
CA LEU A 36 -41.44 17.45 -13.11
C LEU A 36 -42.90 17.66 -12.67
N PRO A 37 -43.92 17.17 -13.38
CA PRO A 37 -45.29 17.34 -12.93
C PRO A 37 -45.57 16.78 -11.52
N GLY A 38 -44.87 15.72 -11.13
CA GLY A 38 -44.97 15.12 -9.80
C GLY A 38 -44.46 16.05 -8.64
N PHE A 39 -43.57 16.98 -8.96
CA PHE A 39 -42.94 17.89 -8.00
C PHE A 39 -43.60 19.30 -7.94
N LYS A 40 -44.67 19.52 -8.67
CA LYS A 40 -45.36 20.83 -8.74
C LYS A 40 -45.75 21.41 -7.36
N ALA A 41 -46.07 20.56 -6.38
CA ALA A 41 -46.43 21.01 -5.06
C ALA A 41 -45.28 21.71 -4.30
N GLN A 42 -44.02 21.37 -4.66
CA GLN A 42 -42.80 21.91 -4.06
C GLN A 42 -42.27 23.14 -4.82
N MET A 43 -42.83 23.42 -6.01
CA MET A 43 -42.45 24.53 -6.86
C MET A 43 -43.19 25.82 -6.54
N PRO A 44 -42.74 26.99 -7.03
CA PRO A 44 -43.42 28.25 -6.76
C PRO A 44 -44.90 28.20 -7.08
N PRO A 45 -45.80 28.78 -6.23
CA PRO A 45 -47.27 28.67 -6.37
C PRO A 45 -47.82 29.12 -7.73
N TRP A 46 -47.16 30.03 -8.41
CA TRP A 46 -47.56 30.55 -9.72
C TRP A 46 -47.37 29.53 -10.87
N THR A 47 -46.67 28.41 -10.61
CA THR A 47 -46.51 27.29 -11.58
C THR A 47 -47.72 26.39 -11.64
N GLN A 48 -48.69 26.54 -10.71
CA GLN A 48 -49.90 25.74 -10.68
C GLN A 48 -50.78 26.03 -11.94
N GLY A 49 -51.17 24.95 -12.64
CA GLY A 49 -51.93 25.08 -13.86
C GLY A 49 -51.16 25.48 -15.10
N THR A 50 -49.84 25.54 -15.04
CA THR A 50 -48.92 25.74 -16.20
C THR A 50 -48.34 24.45 -16.68
N GLN A 51 -47.88 24.42 -17.95
CA GLN A 51 -47.00 23.34 -18.45
C GLN A 51 -45.55 23.67 -18.07
N LEU A 52 -44.88 22.69 -17.48
CA LEU A 52 -43.47 22.82 -17.11
C LEU A 52 -42.58 22.19 -18.19
N PHE A 53 -41.43 22.76 -18.44
CA PHE A 53 -40.40 22.23 -19.33
C PHE A 53 -39.00 22.66 -18.84
N LEU A 54 -37.97 21.89 -19.22
CA LEU A 54 -36.58 22.20 -18.85
C LEU A 54 -35.88 23.04 -19.92
N HIS A 55 -35.05 23.95 -19.45
CA HIS A 55 -34.06 24.62 -20.30
C HIS A 55 -32.72 23.84 -20.21
N HIS A 56 -32.51 22.92 -21.14
CA HIS A 56 -31.43 21.94 -21.11
C HIS A 56 -30.04 22.61 -21.05
N GLU A 57 -29.80 23.65 -21.84
CA GLU A 57 -28.49 24.34 -21.91
C GLU A 57 -28.07 25.03 -20.60
N GLU A 58 -29.03 25.45 -19.78
CA GLU A 58 -28.77 26.12 -18.51
C GLU A 58 -28.93 25.21 -17.28
N SER A 59 -29.35 23.97 -17.51
CA SER A 59 -29.44 22.94 -16.47
C SER A 59 -28.11 22.17 -16.37
N LYS A 60 -27.61 21.93 -15.13
CA LYS A 60 -26.28 21.32 -14.95
C LYS A 60 -26.15 20.49 -13.67
N ILE A 61 -25.22 19.55 -13.71
CA ILE A 61 -24.79 18.79 -12.55
C ILE A 61 -23.81 19.66 -11.73
N VAL A 62 -24.18 20.00 -10.50
CA VAL A 62 -23.36 20.79 -9.56
C VAL A 62 -22.39 19.87 -8.81
N LYS A 63 -22.91 18.74 -8.29
CA LYS A 63 -22.18 17.75 -7.53
C LYS A 63 -22.64 16.36 -7.90
N ALA A 64 -21.76 15.36 -7.78
CA ALA A 64 -22.12 13.95 -7.95
C ALA A 64 -21.45 13.12 -6.85
N ASP A 65 -22.22 12.23 -6.24
CA ASP A 65 -21.75 11.21 -5.31
C ASP A 65 -22.06 9.84 -5.92
N PHE A 66 -21.09 8.91 -5.84
CA PHE A 66 -21.16 7.61 -6.45
C PHE A 66 -21.08 6.49 -5.41
N TRP A 67 -21.90 5.43 -5.62
CA TRP A 67 -22.07 4.35 -4.65
C TRP A 67 -22.02 2.99 -5.34
N ARG A 68 -21.13 2.13 -4.87
CA ARG A 68 -20.99 0.77 -5.40
C ARG A 68 -22.19 -0.08 -4.98
N ARG A 69 -22.81 -0.75 -5.94
CA ARG A 69 -23.87 -1.77 -5.73
C ARG A 69 -23.33 -3.18 -5.92
N SER A 70 -22.48 -3.38 -6.92
CA SER A 70 -21.81 -4.64 -7.20
C SER A 70 -20.47 -4.36 -7.91
N ARG A 71 -19.81 -5.38 -8.42
CA ARG A 71 -18.59 -5.26 -9.20
C ARG A 71 -18.75 -4.32 -10.42
N THR A 72 -19.89 -4.37 -11.08
CA THR A 72 -20.16 -3.63 -12.33
C THR A 72 -21.32 -2.65 -12.23
N LYS A 73 -22.01 -2.54 -11.09
CA LYS A 73 -23.19 -1.66 -10.94
C LYS A 73 -22.94 -0.60 -9.88
N MET A 74 -23.34 0.62 -10.21
CA MET A 74 -23.29 1.74 -9.27
C MET A 74 -24.56 2.58 -9.28
N SER A 75 -24.82 3.30 -8.19
CA SER A 75 -25.77 4.41 -8.14
C SER A 75 -25.02 5.73 -8.19
N ALA A 76 -25.57 6.71 -8.87
CA ALA A 76 -25.11 8.10 -8.89
C ALA A 76 -26.20 8.99 -8.28
N ASP A 77 -25.83 9.77 -7.25
CA ASP A 77 -26.67 10.79 -6.67
C ASP A 77 -26.12 12.15 -7.13
N LEU A 78 -26.86 12.76 -8.06
CA LEU A 78 -26.48 13.99 -8.72
C LEU A 78 -27.22 15.17 -8.06
N TYR A 79 -26.50 16.12 -7.48
CA TYR A 79 -27.07 17.41 -7.10
C TYR A 79 -27.10 18.30 -8.34
N VAL A 80 -28.31 18.59 -8.82
CA VAL A 80 -28.54 19.26 -10.10
C VAL A 80 -29.16 20.63 -9.89
N ARG A 81 -28.76 21.58 -10.74
CA ARG A 81 -29.42 22.87 -10.87
C ARG A 81 -30.22 22.86 -12.16
N LEU A 82 -31.54 22.92 -12.03
CA LEU A 82 -32.48 22.87 -13.15
C LEU A 82 -33.01 24.27 -13.43
N LYS A 83 -32.97 24.71 -14.67
CA LYS A 83 -33.69 25.89 -15.12
C LYS A 83 -35.02 25.45 -15.72
N ILE A 84 -36.11 25.77 -15.03
CA ILE A 84 -37.45 25.32 -15.38
C ILE A 84 -38.24 26.49 -15.95
N GLY A 85 -38.83 26.27 -17.11
CA GLY A 85 -39.81 27.16 -17.71
C GLY A 85 -41.22 26.72 -17.38
N ALA A 86 -42.13 27.65 -17.15
CA ALA A 86 -43.53 27.42 -16.98
C ALA A 86 -44.33 28.29 -17.96
N SER A 87 -45.17 27.71 -18.76
CA SER A 87 -46.00 28.43 -19.74
C SER A 87 -47.49 28.08 -19.55
N LYS A 88 -48.37 29.01 -19.86
CA LYS A 88 -49.79 28.83 -19.86
C LYS A 88 -50.38 29.36 -21.16
N ASN A 89 -51.01 28.48 -21.97
CA ASN A 89 -51.86 28.77 -23.13
C ASN A 89 -51.46 30.03 -23.94
N GLY A 90 -50.21 30.07 -24.49
CA GLY A 90 -49.79 31.15 -25.37
C GLY A 90 -49.14 32.36 -24.72
N GLU A 91 -48.98 32.36 -23.40
CA GLU A 91 -48.18 33.36 -22.66
C GLU A 91 -46.68 33.07 -22.83
N LEU A 92 -45.85 34.12 -22.75
CA LEU A 92 -44.40 33.98 -22.69
C LEU A 92 -44.02 33.16 -21.46
N PRO A 93 -43.10 32.21 -21.60
CA PRO A 93 -42.67 31.37 -20.49
C PRO A 93 -41.95 32.19 -19.42
N ARG A 94 -42.26 31.90 -18.15
CA ARG A 94 -41.51 32.39 -16.99
C ARG A 94 -40.52 31.32 -16.57
N TYR A 95 -39.30 31.74 -16.22
CA TYR A 95 -38.22 30.84 -15.80
C TYR A 95 -37.91 31.01 -14.33
N PHE A 96 -37.57 29.91 -13.68
CA PHE A 96 -37.01 29.88 -12.33
C PHE A 96 -35.93 28.77 -12.25
N VAL A 97 -35.16 28.80 -11.18
CA VAL A 97 -34.09 27.81 -10.94
C VAL A 97 -34.46 27.01 -9.70
N GLU A 98 -34.38 25.70 -9.83
CA GLU A 98 -34.58 24.76 -8.73
C GLU A 98 -33.35 23.88 -8.57
N ASN A 99 -33.01 23.53 -7.33
CA ASN A 99 -31.91 22.62 -7.04
C ASN A 99 -32.48 21.36 -6.41
N MET A 100 -32.20 20.21 -7.01
CA MET A 100 -32.74 18.92 -6.60
C MET A 100 -31.67 17.84 -6.63
N TYR A 101 -31.94 16.72 -5.96
CA TYR A 101 -31.17 15.50 -6.12
C TYR A 101 -31.81 14.60 -7.17
N LEU A 102 -30.97 14.04 -8.01
CA LEU A 102 -31.36 13.02 -8.97
C LEU A 102 -30.59 11.75 -8.66
N SER A 103 -31.29 10.64 -8.44
CA SER A 103 -30.71 9.32 -8.21
C SER A 103 -30.89 8.45 -9.43
N THR A 104 -29.81 7.88 -9.96
CA THR A 104 -29.84 7.02 -11.15
C THR A 104 -28.76 5.95 -11.05
N ASP A 105 -28.91 4.89 -11.83
CA ASP A 105 -28.02 3.73 -11.84
C ASP A 105 -27.28 3.56 -13.17
N PHE A 106 -26.08 2.99 -13.08
CA PHE A 106 -25.22 2.68 -14.22
C PHE A 106 -24.67 1.26 -14.11
N VAL A 107 -24.47 0.63 -15.27
CA VAL A 107 -23.71 -0.62 -15.42
C VAL A 107 -22.41 -0.32 -16.16
N LEU A 108 -21.30 -0.80 -15.61
CA LEU A 108 -19.96 -0.64 -16.16
C LEU A 108 -19.31 -2.02 -16.34
N ASP A 109 -19.48 -2.60 -17.51
CA ASP A 109 -18.92 -3.91 -17.87
C ASP A 109 -18.36 -3.85 -19.30
N GLY A 110 -17.13 -3.35 -19.42
CA GLY A 110 -16.49 -3.05 -20.71
C GLY A 110 -17.04 -1.83 -21.43
N THR A 111 -18.28 -1.45 -21.15
CA THR A 111 -18.96 -0.23 -21.58
C THR A 111 -19.64 0.41 -20.39
N ILE A 112 -20.08 1.67 -20.53
CA ILE A 112 -20.92 2.33 -19.52
C ILE A 112 -22.32 2.40 -20.11
N GLN A 113 -23.28 1.88 -19.36
CA GLN A 113 -24.70 1.91 -19.73
C GLN A 113 -25.48 2.59 -18.60
N TRP A 114 -26.24 3.61 -18.97
CA TRP A 114 -27.21 4.25 -18.10
C TRP A 114 -28.49 3.41 -18.04
N LEU A 115 -29.06 3.30 -16.82
CA LEU A 115 -30.33 2.58 -16.60
C LEU A 115 -31.44 3.62 -16.36
N SER A 116 -32.10 4.06 -17.43
CA SER A 116 -33.13 5.10 -17.41
C SER A 116 -34.27 4.80 -16.44
N GLU A 117 -34.70 3.55 -16.33
CA GLU A 117 -35.80 3.12 -15.45
C GLU A 117 -35.54 3.36 -13.95
N SER A 118 -34.28 3.57 -13.56
CA SER A 118 -33.87 3.83 -12.17
C SER A 118 -33.72 5.31 -11.85
N THR A 119 -33.99 6.21 -12.79
CA THR A 119 -33.87 7.65 -12.58
C THR A 119 -35.02 8.15 -11.72
N VAL A 120 -34.70 8.80 -10.62
CA VAL A 120 -35.68 9.35 -9.66
C VAL A 120 -35.25 10.76 -9.27
N LEU A 121 -36.17 11.71 -9.34
CA LEU A 121 -35.96 13.08 -8.87
C LEU A 121 -36.36 13.17 -7.39
N LEU A 122 -35.47 13.72 -6.57
CA LEU A 122 -35.63 13.80 -5.11
C LEU A 122 -35.42 15.23 -4.63
N ASP A 123 -36.12 15.63 -3.58
CA ASP A 123 -35.95 16.92 -2.89
C ASP A 123 -34.83 16.88 -1.83
N GLU A 124 -34.51 15.70 -1.33
CA GLU A 124 -33.48 15.48 -0.32
C GLU A 124 -32.42 14.48 -0.79
N CYS A 125 -31.21 14.59 -0.21
CA CYS A 125 -30.13 13.65 -0.48
C CYS A 125 -30.53 12.23 -0.02
N PRO A 126 -30.47 11.22 -0.88
CA PRO A 126 -30.85 9.86 -0.51
C PRO A 126 -29.87 9.26 0.50
N GLU A 127 -30.40 8.60 1.53
CA GLU A 127 -29.58 7.81 2.45
C GLU A 127 -29.01 6.58 1.76
N ARG A 128 -27.71 6.31 1.97
CA ARG A 128 -26.96 5.20 1.36
C ARG A 128 -26.26 4.35 2.40
N GLU A 129 -26.90 4.12 3.55
CA GLU A 129 -26.34 3.29 4.61
C GLU A 129 -25.89 1.91 4.09
N GLY A 130 -24.75 1.44 4.56
CA GLY A 130 -24.17 0.13 4.21
C GLY A 130 -23.62 0.02 2.79
N ARG A 131 -23.64 1.09 1.98
CA ARG A 131 -23.07 1.10 0.64
C ARG A 131 -21.66 1.69 0.64
N THR A 132 -20.78 1.11 -0.19
CA THR A 132 -19.43 1.63 -0.38
C THR A 132 -19.45 2.88 -1.26
N LYS A 133 -18.94 4.00 -0.73
CA LYS A 133 -18.73 5.22 -1.51
C LYS A 133 -17.58 5.03 -2.51
N LEU A 134 -17.75 5.60 -3.70
CA LEU A 134 -16.72 5.63 -4.74
C LEU A 134 -16.16 7.05 -4.87
N SER A 135 -14.89 7.15 -5.26
CA SER A 135 -14.30 8.41 -5.68
C SER A 135 -14.91 8.86 -7.02
N LYS A 136 -14.63 10.08 -7.45
CA LYS A 136 -15.07 10.58 -8.76
C LYS A 136 -14.50 9.79 -9.95
N TYR A 137 -13.45 9.00 -9.72
CA TYR A 137 -12.85 8.07 -10.70
C TYR A 137 -13.32 6.63 -10.49
N LEU A 138 -14.33 6.42 -9.66
CA LEU A 138 -14.94 5.13 -9.34
C LEU A 138 -14.03 4.14 -8.60
N VAL A 139 -13.05 4.66 -7.85
CA VAL A 139 -12.25 3.87 -6.92
C VAL A 139 -13.01 3.74 -5.60
N PRO A 140 -13.20 2.54 -5.03
CA PRO A 140 -13.85 2.37 -3.73
C PRO A 140 -13.10 3.11 -2.61
N ILE A 141 -13.84 3.78 -1.74
CA ILE A 141 -13.28 4.46 -0.55
C ILE A 141 -13.39 3.50 0.63
N PHE A 142 -12.32 2.77 0.88
CA PHE A 142 -12.23 1.80 1.98
C PHE A 142 -11.28 2.29 3.07
N SER A 143 -11.63 2.05 4.33
CA SER A 143 -10.68 1.95 5.43
C SER A 143 -9.95 0.59 5.38
N TYR A 144 -8.93 0.39 6.21
CA TYR A 144 -8.27 -0.92 6.30
C TYR A 144 -9.21 -2.01 6.86
N ASP A 145 -10.10 -1.65 7.79
CA ASP A 145 -11.09 -2.58 8.34
C ASP A 145 -12.15 -2.93 7.28
N ASP A 146 -12.57 -1.96 6.46
CA ASP A 146 -13.45 -2.24 5.32
C ASP A 146 -12.79 -3.21 4.34
N MET A 147 -11.51 -3.02 4.02
CA MET A 147 -10.78 -3.95 3.13
C MET A 147 -10.72 -5.37 3.70
N GLU A 148 -10.49 -5.52 5.02
CA GLU A 148 -10.56 -6.84 5.68
C GLU A 148 -11.93 -7.49 5.49
N LEU A 149 -12.99 -6.74 5.75
CA LEU A 149 -14.36 -7.22 5.62
C LEU A 149 -14.70 -7.57 4.17
N GLN A 150 -14.33 -6.73 3.20
CA GLN A 150 -14.60 -6.97 1.79
C GLN A 150 -13.83 -8.18 1.26
N VAL A 151 -12.59 -8.42 1.68
CA VAL A 151 -11.84 -9.63 1.35
C VAL A 151 -12.53 -10.87 1.91
N GLN A 152 -12.94 -10.84 3.18
CA GLN A 152 -13.66 -11.97 3.78
C GLN A 152 -14.97 -12.26 3.04
N ASN A 153 -15.75 -11.21 2.72
CA ASN A 153 -16.99 -11.35 1.96
C ASN A 153 -16.75 -11.94 0.57
N MET A 154 -15.73 -11.47 -0.14
CA MET A 154 -15.31 -12.00 -1.43
C MET A 154 -14.94 -13.49 -1.33
N LEU A 155 -14.08 -13.86 -0.38
CA LEU A 155 -13.67 -15.26 -0.18
C LEU A 155 -14.87 -16.15 0.16
N LYS A 156 -15.77 -15.68 1.03
CA LYS A 156 -17.02 -16.42 1.36
C LYS A 156 -17.92 -16.59 0.15
N ALA A 157 -18.11 -15.55 -0.65
CA ALA A 157 -18.99 -15.57 -1.82
C ALA A 157 -18.50 -16.56 -2.88
N TYR A 158 -17.20 -16.59 -3.16
CA TYR A 158 -16.63 -17.41 -4.22
C TYR A 158 -16.14 -18.79 -3.77
N LEU A 159 -15.65 -18.93 -2.54
CA LEU A 159 -14.99 -20.14 -2.05
C LEU A 159 -15.66 -20.77 -0.81
N GLY A 160 -16.67 -20.10 -0.25
CA GLY A 160 -17.38 -20.55 0.96
C GLY A 160 -16.68 -20.16 2.27
N GLU A 161 -17.36 -20.38 3.39
CA GLU A 161 -16.94 -19.98 4.74
C GLU A 161 -15.56 -20.53 5.15
N ILE A 162 -15.24 -21.73 4.69
CA ILE A 162 -13.97 -22.41 5.01
C ILE A 162 -12.74 -21.61 4.53
N ALA A 163 -12.88 -20.80 3.46
CA ALA A 163 -11.78 -19.99 2.93
C ALA A 163 -11.37 -18.84 3.86
N VAL A 164 -12.23 -18.46 4.80
CA VAL A 164 -11.97 -17.40 5.77
C VAL A 164 -11.50 -17.96 7.11
N THR A 165 -11.95 -19.15 7.47
CA THR A 165 -11.70 -19.75 8.78
C THR A 165 -10.55 -20.75 8.81
N ALA A 166 -10.14 -21.26 7.66
CA ALA A 166 -9.01 -22.17 7.54
C ALA A 166 -8.12 -21.84 6.35
N TYR A 167 -6.81 -22.01 6.51
CA TYR A 167 -5.86 -21.83 5.42
C TYR A 167 -6.15 -22.80 4.27
N GLN A 168 -6.26 -22.27 3.06
CA GLN A 168 -6.56 -23.05 1.87
C GLN A 168 -5.39 -23.03 0.87
N PRO A 169 -4.64 -24.12 0.70
CA PRO A 169 -3.63 -24.23 -0.34
C PRO A 169 -4.23 -23.93 -1.72
N ARG A 170 -3.49 -23.16 -2.54
CA ARG A 170 -3.91 -22.75 -3.90
C ARG A 170 -5.27 -22.02 -3.95
N ALA A 171 -5.65 -21.31 -2.86
CA ALA A 171 -6.89 -20.53 -2.84
C ALA A 171 -6.95 -19.49 -3.96
N ALA A 172 -5.81 -18.88 -4.34
CA ALA A 172 -5.74 -17.91 -5.42
C ALA A 172 -6.23 -18.47 -6.77
N TRP A 173 -5.78 -19.66 -7.13
CA TRP A 173 -6.21 -20.34 -8.37
C TRP A 173 -7.69 -20.75 -8.32
N LYS A 174 -8.17 -21.22 -7.15
CA LYS A 174 -9.58 -21.53 -6.95
C LYS A 174 -10.45 -20.29 -7.08
N LEU A 175 -9.98 -19.15 -6.50
CA LEU A 175 -10.67 -17.87 -6.57
C LEU A 175 -10.76 -17.36 -8.01
N ALA A 176 -9.63 -17.32 -8.72
CA ALA A 176 -9.60 -16.91 -10.13
C ALA A 176 -10.57 -17.76 -10.98
N LYS A 177 -10.57 -19.08 -10.79
CA LYS A 177 -11.50 -20.00 -11.47
C LYS A 177 -12.97 -19.71 -11.10
N ALA A 178 -13.27 -19.47 -9.82
CA ALA A 178 -14.63 -19.14 -9.37
C ALA A 178 -15.11 -17.77 -9.90
N MET A 179 -14.19 -16.84 -10.15
CA MET A 179 -14.43 -15.56 -10.81
C MET A 179 -14.46 -15.66 -12.35
N GLU A 180 -14.34 -16.86 -12.92
CA GLU A 180 -14.26 -17.11 -14.36
C GLU A 180 -13.08 -16.43 -15.05
N LEU A 181 -11.98 -16.22 -14.30
CA LEU A 181 -10.74 -15.69 -14.83
C LEU A 181 -9.86 -16.84 -15.35
N GLN A 182 -9.31 -16.64 -16.54
CA GLN A 182 -8.31 -17.54 -17.11
C GLN A 182 -6.92 -17.18 -16.56
N ILE A 183 -6.09 -18.19 -16.34
CA ILE A 183 -4.69 -17.97 -15.95
C ILE A 183 -3.81 -18.50 -17.07
N SER A 184 -2.93 -17.65 -17.58
CA SER A 184 -1.92 -17.98 -18.56
C SER A 184 -0.55 -17.53 -18.05
N SER A 185 0.53 -17.98 -18.67
CA SER A 185 1.89 -17.56 -18.34
C SER A 185 2.73 -17.37 -19.58
N ALA A 186 3.58 -16.34 -19.55
CA ALA A 186 4.54 -16.07 -20.62
C ALA A 186 5.80 -15.40 -20.04
N PRO A 187 6.97 -15.55 -20.67
CA PRO A 187 8.18 -14.84 -20.31
C PRO A 187 8.09 -13.39 -20.80
N LEU A 188 7.43 -12.52 -20.03
CA LEU A 188 7.10 -11.17 -20.47
C LEU A 188 8.36 -10.30 -20.60
N PHE A 189 9.20 -10.26 -19.57
CA PHE A 189 10.40 -9.42 -19.59
C PHE A 189 11.47 -9.97 -18.65
N LYS A 190 12.68 -10.06 -19.12
CA LYS A 190 13.84 -10.44 -18.31
C LYS A 190 14.18 -9.31 -17.32
N ASN A 191 14.35 -9.63 -16.06
CA ASN A 191 14.72 -8.71 -14.96
C ASN A 191 13.64 -7.71 -14.53
N ARG A 192 12.36 -7.92 -14.84
CA ARG A 192 11.29 -6.97 -14.49
C ARG A 192 10.51 -7.39 -13.26
N ARG A 193 9.91 -6.39 -12.61
CA ARG A 193 9.18 -6.56 -11.34
C ARG A 193 7.70 -6.86 -11.53
N THR A 194 7.18 -6.74 -12.74
CA THR A 194 5.80 -7.13 -13.05
C THR A 194 5.65 -8.64 -12.91
N GLU A 195 4.85 -9.07 -11.97
CA GLU A 195 4.66 -10.47 -11.61
C GLU A 195 3.43 -11.07 -12.30
N ALA A 196 2.37 -10.28 -12.43
CA ALA A 196 1.13 -10.64 -13.13
C ALA A 196 0.49 -9.41 -13.79
N ILE A 197 -0.41 -9.63 -14.74
CA ILE A 197 -1.21 -8.60 -15.42
C ILE A 197 -2.61 -9.15 -15.68
N LEU A 198 -3.66 -8.40 -15.30
CA LEU A 198 -5.05 -8.73 -15.64
C LEU A 198 -5.48 -8.02 -16.92
N PHE A 199 -5.98 -8.78 -17.87
CA PHE A 199 -6.63 -8.29 -19.08
C PHE A 199 -8.14 -8.32 -18.91
N PHE A 200 -8.78 -7.19 -18.64
CA PHE A 200 -10.23 -7.08 -18.47
C PHE A 200 -10.97 -7.36 -19.77
N GLN A 201 -10.51 -6.80 -20.90
CA GLN A 201 -11.16 -6.86 -22.21
C GLN A 201 -10.34 -7.60 -23.28
N GLY A 202 -9.27 -8.24 -22.91
CA GLY A 202 -8.33 -8.80 -23.87
C GLY A 202 -7.39 -7.75 -24.48
N GLY A 203 -6.34 -8.21 -25.14
CA GLY A 203 -5.33 -7.32 -25.70
C GLY A 203 -4.16 -8.09 -26.33
N ILE A 204 -3.06 -7.37 -26.55
CA ILE A 204 -1.81 -7.95 -27.05
C ILE A 204 -0.73 -7.78 -26.00
N ALA A 205 -0.01 -8.85 -25.69
CA ALA A 205 1.20 -8.84 -24.86
C ALA A 205 2.41 -9.20 -25.71
N ARG A 206 3.59 -8.69 -25.31
CA ARG A 206 4.86 -9.08 -25.91
C ARG A 206 5.60 -10.01 -24.95
N ALA A 207 5.94 -11.19 -25.43
CA ALA A 207 6.68 -12.21 -24.70
C ALA A 207 8.07 -12.44 -25.34
N GLU A 208 9.06 -12.77 -24.53
CA GLU A 208 10.38 -13.16 -24.99
C GLU A 208 10.34 -14.59 -25.54
N ARG A 209 10.84 -14.78 -26.75
CA ARG A 209 11.02 -16.11 -27.35
C ARG A 209 12.48 -16.32 -27.71
N GLN A 210 13.03 -17.45 -27.30
CA GLN A 210 14.36 -17.87 -27.76
C GLN A 210 14.27 -18.48 -29.16
N VAL A 211 15.02 -17.90 -30.10
CA VAL A 211 15.17 -18.40 -31.46
C VAL A 211 16.68 -18.63 -31.73
N GLY A 212 17.16 -19.86 -31.52
CA GLY A 212 18.59 -20.13 -31.46
C GLY A 212 19.25 -19.44 -30.27
N ASP A 213 20.29 -18.65 -30.52
CA ASP A 213 21.01 -17.87 -29.49
C ASP A 213 20.44 -16.45 -29.29
N GLU A 214 19.43 -16.06 -30.07
CA GLU A 214 18.83 -14.73 -30.01
C GLU A 214 17.50 -14.77 -29.25
N THR A 215 17.22 -13.68 -28.48
CA THR A 215 15.93 -13.45 -27.85
C THR A 215 15.13 -12.47 -28.71
N VAL A 216 14.01 -12.91 -29.25
CA VAL A 216 13.07 -12.09 -30.03
C VAL A 216 11.80 -11.81 -29.21
N MET A 217 11.19 -10.66 -29.43
CA MET A 217 9.89 -10.34 -28.86
C MET A 217 8.80 -10.79 -29.80
N GLU A 218 7.90 -11.64 -29.33
CA GLU A 218 6.74 -12.12 -30.06
C GLU A 218 5.45 -11.54 -29.49
N GLU A 219 4.57 -11.08 -30.35
CA GLU A 219 3.24 -10.61 -29.95
C GLU A 219 2.28 -11.79 -29.77
N MET A 220 1.61 -11.81 -28.63
CA MET A 220 0.58 -12.81 -28.32
C MET A 220 -0.76 -12.14 -28.00
N VAL A 221 -1.83 -12.67 -28.58
CA VAL A 221 -3.19 -12.22 -28.30
C VAL A 221 -3.65 -12.83 -26.98
N ILE A 222 -4.06 -11.97 -26.06
CA ILE A 222 -4.56 -12.37 -24.74
C ILE A 222 -6.07 -12.21 -24.72
N PRO A 223 -6.85 -13.27 -24.40
CA PRO A 223 -8.30 -13.18 -24.25
C PRO A 223 -8.70 -12.24 -23.09
N ALA A 224 -9.95 -11.74 -23.15
CA ALA A 224 -10.54 -11.03 -22.03
C ALA A 224 -10.61 -11.90 -20.76
N LYS A 225 -10.62 -11.28 -19.59
CA LYS A 225 -10.67 -11.93 -18.28
C LYS A 225 -9.49 -12.91 -18.06
N THR A 226 -8.29 -12.53 -18.51
CA THR A 226 -7.09 -13.37 -18.39
C THR A 226 -6.08 -12.71 -17.46
N ILE A 227 -5.62 -13.46 -16.46
CA ILE A 227 -4.45 -13.13 -15.65
C ILE A 227 -3.24 -13.74 -16.34
N LEU A 228 -2.33 -12.89 -16.82
CA LEU A 228 -1.08 -13.30 -17.47
C LEU A 228 0.06 -13.21 -16.46
N LEU A 229 0.61 -14.36 -16.06
CA LEU A 229 1.72 -14.46 -15.14
C LEU A 229 3.05 -14.31 -15.89
N ASN A 230 3.98 -13.53 -15.35
CA ASN A 230 5.32 -13.40 -15.90
C ASN A 230 6.21 -14.58 -15.43
N SER A 231 6.49 -15.52 -16.32
CA SER A 231 7.33 -16.67 -16.00
C SER A 231 8.81 -16.32 -15.74
N ASN A 232 9.26 -15.13 -16.11
CA ASN A 232 10.58 -14.59 -15.76
C ASN A 232 10.62 -13.94 -14.37
N ALA A 233 9.47 -13.73 -13.71
CA ALA A 233 9.42 -13.17 -12.38
C ALA A 233 9.96 -14.15 -11.33
N LYS A 234 10.68 -13.61 -10.33
CA LYS A 234 11.25 -14.44 -9.25
C LYS A 234 10.18 -15.14 -8.41
N SER A 235 9.01 -14.55 -8.25
CA SER A 235 7.87 -15.13 -7.55
C SER A 235 7.34 -16.37 -8.27
N TYR A 236 7.21 -16.31 -9.58
CA TYR A 236 6.74 -17.45 -10.40
C TYR A 236 7.66 -18.67 -10.31
N GLN A 237 8.98 -18.46 -10.20
CA GLN A 237 9.97 -19.52 -10.15
C GLN A 237 10.10 -20.20 -8.77
N ARG A 238 9.42 -19.69 -7.75
CA ARG A 238 9.45 -20.26 -6.39
C ARG A 238 8.43 -21.38 -6.26
N ALA A 239 8.87 -22.51 -5.73
CA ALA A 239 7.98 -23.64 -5.43
C ALA A 239 6.97 -23.33 -4.31
N ASP A 240 7.27 -22.33 -3.47
CA ASP A 240 6.46 -21.84 -2.35
C ASP A 240 5.61 -20.60 -2.69
N SER A 241 5.24 -20.44 -3.97
CA SER A 241 4.37 -19.34 -4.37
C SER A 241 3.03 -19.43 -3.63
N ASP A 242 2.73 -18.38 -2.84
CA ASP A 242 1.48 -18.24 -2.12
C ASP A 242 0.32 -17.75 -3.01
N GLY A 243 0.60 -17.51 -4.28
CA GLY A 243 -0.38 -17.04 -5.27
C GLY A 243 -0.83 -15.60 -5.05
N ARG A 244 -0.06 -14.82 -4.31
CA ARG A 244 -0.40 -13.44 -3.97
C ARG A 244 -0.59 -12.58 -5.22
N GLU A 245 0.16 -12.84 -6.27
CA GLU A 245 0.07 -12.15 -7.56
C GLU A 245 -1.31 -12.41 -8.21
N ILE A 246 -1.80 -13.64 -8.13
CA ILE A 246 -3.13 -14.00 -8.64
C ILE A 246 -4.22 -13.35 -7.79
N PHE A 247 -4.08 -13.37 -6.46
CA PHE A 247 -5.01 -12.65 -5.58
C PHE A 247 -5.03 -11.15 -5.89
N HIS A 248 -3.87 -10.54 -6.17
CA HIS A 248 -3.77 -9.13 -6.53
C HIS A 248 -4.64 -8.79 -7.75
N GLU A 249 -4.54 -9.59 -8.80
CA GLU A 249 -5.34 -9.42 -10.01
C GLU A 249 -6.84 -9.74 -9.77
N CYS A 250 -7.15 -10.71 -8.90
CA CYS A 250 -8.54 -10.98 -8.49
C CYS A 250 -9.15 -9.78 -7.74
N ILE A 251 -8.37 -9.08 -6.90
CA ILE A 251 -8.82 -7.86 -6.22
C ILE A 251 -9.06 -6.74 -7.23
N HIS A 252 -8.16 -6.55 -8.21
CA HIS A 252 -8.41 -5.59 -9.29
C HIS A 252 -9.71 -5.91 -10.02
N TYR A 253 -9.94 -7.17 -10.35
CA TYR A 253 -11.17 -7.59 -11.01
C TYR A 253 -12.41 -7.33 -10.17
N GLU A 254 -12.38 -7.65 -8.88
CA GLU A 254 -13.54 -7.48 -8.00
C GLU A 254 -13.80 -6.01 -7.64
N TRP A 255 -12.76 -5.24 -7.27
CA TRP A 255 -12.97 -3.90 -6.71
C TRP A 255 -12.82 -2.78 -7.71
N HIS A 256 -12.02 -2.94 -8.76
CA HIS A 256 -11.60 -1.86 -9.64
C HIS A 256 -12.12 -1.97 -11.09
N THR A 257 -12.99 -2.95 -11.40
CA THR A 257 -13.57 -3.10 -12.74
C THR A 257 -14.16 -1.78 -13.25
N MET A 258 -14.94 -1.06 -12.42
CA MET A 258 -15.56 0.20 -12.82
C MET A 258 -14.53 1.31 -13.10
N PHE A 259 -13.48 1.41 -12.27
CA PHE A 259 -12.37 2.33 -12.52
C PHE A 259 -11.72 2.07 -13.88
N PHE A 260 -11.29 0.84 -14.12
CA PHE A 260 -10.63 0.48 -15.38
C PHE A 260 -11.55 0.63 -16.59
N THR A 261 -12.84 0.29 -16.47
CA THR A 261 -13.83 0.51 -17.54
C THR A 261 -13.95 1.99 -17.89
N LEU A 262 -14.09 2.87 -16.90
CA LEU A 262 -14.19 4.32 -17.10
C LEU A 262 -12.94 4.88 -17.78
N GLN A 263 -11.75 4.47 -17.34
CA GLN A 263 -10.48 4.96 -17.90
C GLN A 263 -10.25 4.44 -19.33
N ALA A 264 -10.57 3.16 -19.60
CA ALA A 264 -10.42 2.55 -20.91
C ALA A 264 -11.27 3.22 -22.00
N LEU A 265 -12.46 3.74 -21.65
CA LEU A 265 -13.33 4.46 -22.58
C LEU A 265 -12.85 5.88 -22.88
N HIS A 266 -12.01 6.47 -22.00
CA HIS A 266 -11.47 7.82 -22.22
C HIS A 266 -10.30 7.85 -23.19
N SER A 267 -9.46 6.81 -23.17
CA SER A 267 -8.26 6.75 -24.01
C SER A 267 -7.99 5.31 -24.44
N ALA A 268 -8.06 5.07 -25.74
CA ALA A 268 -7.60 3.81 -26.34
C ALA A 268 -6.08 3.59 -26.11
N ASP A 269 -5.34 4.66 -25.76
CA ASP A 269 -3.91 4.68 -25.49
C ASP A 269 -3.57 4.62 -23.99
N LEU A 270 -4.55 4.49 -23.09
CA LEU A 270 -4.31 4.30 -21.65
C LEU A 270 -3.71 2.92 -21.37
N ARG A 271 -2.46 2.76 -21.77
CA ARG A 271 -1.70 1.51 -21.63
C ARG A 271 -0.93 1.47 -20.32
N LEU A 272 -0.65 2.65 -19.76
CA LEU A 272 0.12 2.84 -18.52
C LEU A 272 -0.26 4.18 -17.89
N LEU A 273 -0.65 4.16 -16.63
CA LEU A 273 -0.76 5.35 -15.80
C LEU A 273 0.57 5.51 -15.07
N GLU A 274 1.52 6.22 -15.71
CA GLU A 274 2.76 6.60 -15.03
C GLU A 274 2.46 7.70 -14.01
N TYR A 275 2.92 7.49 -12.80
CA TYR A 275 2.83 8.45 -11.73
C TYR A 275 4.22 8.89 -11.30
N GLU A 276 4.58 10.13 -11.60
CA GLU A 276 5.76 10.79 -11.02
C GLU A 276 5.38 11.55 -9.76
N GLU A 277 6.11 11.28 -8.70
CA GLU A 277 5.88 11.86 -7.37
C GLU A 277 6.25 13.34 -7.25
N ALA A 278 7.05 13.85 -8.19
CA ALA A 278 7.49 15.26 -8.22
C ALA A 278 6.34 16.28 -8.30
N ASP A 279 5.12 15.84 -8.64
CA ASP A 279 3.94 16.70 -8.83
C ASP A 279 2.90 16.55 -7.69
N ARG A 280 3.37 16.30 -6.47
CA ARG A 280 2.55 15.98 -5.29
C ARG A 280 1.43 16.96 -4.98
N ALA A 281 1.56 18.21 -5.34
CA ALA A 281 0.64 19.25 -4.88
C ALA A 281 -0.55 19.49 -5.81
N SER A 282 -0.54 19.02 -7.06
CA SER A 282 -1.46 19.52 -8.08
C SER A 282 -2.43 18.52 -8.71
N ARG A 283 -2.31 17.18 -8.46
CA ARG A 283 -3.14 16.19 -9.17
C ARG A 283 -3.91 15.24 -8.26
N PRO A 284 -5.24 15.48 -8.08
CA PRO A 284 -6.12 14.56 -7.33
C PRO A 284 -6.11 13.11 -7.86
N ALA A 285 -5.97 12.94 -9.17
CA ALA A 285 -5.92 11.66 -9.86
C ALA A 285 -4.83 10.71 -9.36
N ALA A 286 -3.67 11.25 -9.07
CA ALA A 286 -2.52 10.47 -8.59
C ALA A 286 -2.75 9.76 -7.25
N LYS A 287 -3.57 10.35 -6.38
CA LYS A 287 -3.96 9.76 -5.10
C LYS A 287 -4.85 8.53 -5.31
N ASP A 288 -5.81 8.61 -6.23
CA ASP A 288 -6.72 7.50 -6.53
C ASP A 288 -5.97 6.32 -7.18
N VAL A 289 -5.08 6.59 -8.13
CA VAL A 289 -4.23 5.57 -8.77
C VAL A 289 -3.39 4.81 -7.74
N ARG A 290 -2.70 5.53 -6.83
CA ARG A 290 -1.95 4.88 -5.75
C ARG A 290 -2.86 4.07 -4.82
N TRP A 291 -4.08 4.53 -4.62
CA TRP A 291 -5.03 3.85 -3.76
C TRP A 291 -5.53 2.55 -4.37
N VAL A 292 -5.74 2.50 -5.70
CA VAL A 292 -6.06 1.26 -6.46
C VAL A 292 -5.01 0.17 -6.20
N GLU A 293 -3.73 0.47 -6.39
CA GLU A 293 -2.64 -0.48 -6.15
C GLU A 293 -2.49 -0.86 -4.67
N ARG A 294 -2.67 0.12 -3.77
CA ARG A 294 -2.61 -0.13 -2.34
C ARG A 294 -3.72 -1.05 -1.87
N GLN A 295 -4.94 -0.89 -2.39
CA GLN A 295 -6.07 -1.77 -2.12
C GLN A 295 -5.80 -3.18 -2.64
N ALA A 296 -5.31 -3.34 -3.87
CA ALA A 296 -4.98 -4.63 -4.44
C ALA A 296 -3.85 -5.34 -3.67
N SER A 297 -2.79 -4.61 -3.30
CA SER A 297 -1.68 -5.14 -2.50
C SER A 297 -2.12 -5.54 -1.08
N TYR A 298 -2.96 -4.74 -0.44
CA TYR A 298 -3.54 -5.09 0.86
C TYR A 298 -4.46 -6.31 0.76
N GLY A 299 -5.42 -6.25 -0.17
CA GLY A 299 -6.41 -7.31 -0.38
C GLY A 299 -5.78 -8.65 -0.72
N SER A 300 -4.72 -8.66 -1.55
CA SER A 300 -4.03 -9.91 -1.92
C SER A 300 -3.37 -10.60 -0.72
N THR A 301 -2.72 -9.85 0.17
CA THR A 301 -2.13 -10.43 1.38
C THR A 301 -3.19 -10.86 2.38
N ALA A 302 -4.31 -10.12 2.48
CA ALA A 302 -5.44 -10.47 3.32
C ALA A 302 -6.16 -11.74 2.82
N ALA A 303 -6.29 -11.90 1.49
CA ALA A 303 -6.86 -13.10 0.89
C ALA A 303 -5.96 -14.32 1.01
N ALA A 304 -4.64 -14.15 0.83
CA ALA A 304 -3.68 -15.23 1.00
C ALA A 304 -3.61 -15.74 2.45
N LEU A 305 -3.78 -14.85 3.44
CA LEU A 305 -3.75 -15.20 4.86
C LEU A 305 -4.79 -14.38 5.65
N PRO A 306 -6.06 -14.81 5.68
CA PRO A 306 -7.13 -14.11 6.38
C PRO A 306 -6.85 -13.90 7.87
N ARG A 307 -7.28 -12.75 8.42
CA ARG A 307 -7.07 -12.41 9.85
C ARG A 307 -7.55 -13.51 10.82
N PRO A 308 -8.74 -14.14 10.62
CA PRO A 308 -9.18 -15.21 11.50
C PRO A 308 -8.28 -16.46 11.50
N VAL A 309 -7.54 -16.70 10.42
CA VAL A 309 -6.55 -17.79 10.33
C VAL A 309 -5.24 -17.39 10.99
N LEU A 310 -4.76 -16.18 10.72
CA LEU A 310 -3.44 -15.71 11.16
C LEU A 310 -3.37 -15.45 12.66
N MET A 311 -4.35 -14.74 13.25
CA MET A 311 -4.23 -14.23 14.61
C MET A 311 -4.15 -15.32 15.68
N PRO A 312 -4.90 -16.43 15.61
CA PRO A 312 -4.71 -17.54 16.55
C PRO A 312 -3.29 -18.11 16.55
N MET A 313 -2.68 -18.23 15.36
CA MET A 313 -1.30 -18.72 15.22
C MET A 313 -0.27 -17.74 15.79
N VAL A 314 -0.49 -16.43 15.57
CA VAL A 314 0.36 -15.39 16.18
C VAL A 314 0.34 -15.51 17.70
N HIS A 315 -0.83 -15.66 18.31
CA HIS A 315 -0.97 -15.82 19.76
C HIS A 315 -0.29 -17.11 20.25
N GLN A 316 -0.47 -18.21 19.52
CA GLN A 316 0.15 -19.49 19.85
C GLN A 316 1.69 -19.37 19.89
N TYR A 317 2.31 -18.95 18.77
CA TYR A 317 3.77 -18.87 18.67
C TYR A 317 4.38 -17.74 19.49
N TRP A 318 3.63 -16.65 19.74
CA TRP A 318 4.06 -15.61 20.67
C TRP A 318 4.16 -16.14 22.10
N ALA A 319 3.24 -16.98 22.55
CA ALA A 319 3.27 -17.59 23.87
C ALA A 319 4.53 -18.43 24.11
N GLU A 320 5.13 -19.02 23.07
CA GLU A 320 6.36 -19.79 23.17
C GLU A 320 7.59 -18.93 23.52
N VAL A 321 7.60 -17.65 23.12
CA VAL A 321 8.79 -16.78 23.20
C VAL A 321 8.62 -15.56 24.08
N VAL A 322 7.40 -15.22 24.51
CA VAL A 322 7.13 -13.97 25.25
C VAL A 322 7.97 -13.84 26.51
N ASN A 323 8.18 -14.94 27.23
CA ASN A 323 8.96 -14.99 28.48
C ASN A 323 10.45 -15.32 28.27
N GLN A 324 10.90 -15.52 27.03
CA GLN A 324 12.31 -15.79 26.76
C GLN A 324 13.11 -14.48 26.81
N ASN A 325 14.29 -14.54 27.38
CA ASN A 325 15.20 -13.40 27.46
C ASN A 325 16.03 -13.28 26.14
N ILE A 326 15.34 -12.93 25.05
CA ILE A 326 15.93 -12.69 23.72
C ILE A 326 15.45 -11.34 23.19
N ASN A 327 16.18 -10.80 22.22
CA ASN A 327 15.84 -9.52 21.57
C ASN A 327 14.37 -9.54 21.08
N PRO A 328 13.58 -8.48 21.32
CA PRO A 328 12.19 -8.42 20.84
C PRO A 328 12.04 -8.61 19.33
N GLY A 329 13.03 -8.15 18.53
CA GLY A 329 13.06 -8.42 17.08
C GLY A 329 13.21 -9.91 16.74
N ASP A 330 13.91 -10.68 17.57
CA ASP A 330 14.02 -12.13 17.39
C ASP A 330 12.76 -12.86 17.83
N LYS A 331 12.02 -12.36 18.83
CA LYS A 331 10.68 -12.90 19.20
C LYS A 331 9.70 -12.85 18.05
N ILE A 332 9.55 -11.68 17.41
CA ILE A 332 8.64 -11.53 16.27
C ILE A 332 9.12 -12.33 15.05
N ALA A 333 10.43 -12.44 14.85
CA ALA A 333 11.00 -13.27 13.80
C ALA A 333 10.70 -14.77 14.02
N HIS A 334 10.73 -15.25 15.27
CA HIS A 334 10.31 -16.61 15.60
C HIS A 334 8.86 -16.87 15.18
N VAL A 335 7.93 -15.98 15.56
CA VAL A 335 6.51 -16.08 15.20
C VAL A 335 6.34 -16.16 13.68
N ILE A 336 6.97 -15.23 12.94
CA ILE A 336 6.92 -15.20 11.47
C ILE A 336 7.48 -16.51 10.88
N TYR A 337 8.58 -17.00 11.42
CA TYR A 337 9.23 -18.22 10.94
C TYR A 337 8.34 -19.45 11.13
N GLN A 338 7.76 -19.64 12.32
CA GLN A 338 6.91 -20.79 12.63
C GLN A 338 5.66 -20.83 11.75
N ILE A 339 4.99 -19.68 11.60
CA ILE A 339 3.81 -19.59 10.71
C ILE A 339 4.18 -19.88 9.25
N ALA A 340 5.33 -19.35 8.79
CA ALA A 340 5.82 -19.58 7.43
C ALA A 340 6.08 -21.07 7.16
N GLN A 341 6.68 -21.76 8.11
CA GLN A 341 6.94 -23.21 8.02
C GLN A 341 5.65 -24.01 8.03
N GLU A 342 4.73 -23.73 8.96
CA GLU A 342 3.48 -24.47 9.09
C GLU A 342 2.58 -24.33 7.85
N LYS A 343 2.47 -23.11 7.31
CA LYS A 343 1.56 -22.83 6.18
C LYS A 343 2.25 -22.93 4.81
N GLN A 344 3.55 -23.18 4.78
CA GLN A 344 4.35 -23.24 3.54
C GLN A 344 4.19 -21.96 2.70
N VAL A 345 4.23 -20.79 3.38
CA VAL A 345 4.16 -19.47 2.75
C VAL A 345 5.43 -18.66 3.01
N SER A 346 5.63 -17.59 2.24
CA SER A 346 6.81 -16.76 2.40
C SER A 346 6.79 -15.98 3.72
N LYS A 347 7.97 -15.84 4.37
CA LYS A 347 8.14 -14.97 5.55
C LYS A 347 7.75 -13.53 5.25
N GLY A 348 7.99 -13.09 4.00
CA GLY A 348 7.64 -11.74 3.52
C GLY A 348 6.13 -11.50 3.54
N LEU A 349 5.31 -12.48 3.15
CA LEU A 349 3.86 -12.40 3.23
C LEU A 349 3.40 -12.17 4.68
N ILE A 350 3.86 -13.01 5.60
CA ILE A 350 3.45 -12.92 7.02
C ILE A 350 3.92 -11.61 7.64
N ARG A 351 5.18 -11.23 7.38
CA ARG A 351 5.74 -9.95 7.83
C ARG A 351 4.87 -8.76 7.38
N THR A 352 4.57 -8.69 6.09
CA THR A 352 3.74 -7.62 5.50
C THR A 352 2.34 -7.64 6.10
N ARG A 353 1.75 -8.82 6.24
CA ARG A 353 0.41 -9.00 6.81
C ARG A 353 0.34 -8.51 8.25
N LEU A 354 1.32 -8.86 9.09
CA LEU A 354 1.41 -8.39 10.47
C LEU A 354 1.56 -6.87 10.58
N ILE A 355 2.38 -6.26 9.72
CA ILE A 355 2.52 -4.80 9.66
C ILE A 355 1.16 -4.15 9.38
N TRP A 356 0.42 -4.66 8.42
CA TRP A 356 -0.88 -4.10 8.03
C TRP A 356 -1.98 -4.36 9.07
N LEU A 357 -1.86 -5.42 9.87
CA LEU A 357 -2.75 -5.68 11.01
C LEU A 357 -2.38 -4.88 12.28
N GLY A 358 -1.48 -3.90 12.15
CA GLY A 358 -1.12 -3.01 13.25
C GLY A 358 -0.03 -3.53 14.18
N SER A 359 0.79 -4.48 13.71
CA SER A 359 1.98 -4.97 14.42
C SER A 359 3.26 -4.40 13.79
N PRO A 360 3.66 -3.13 14.08
CA PRO A 360 4.83 -2.51 13.48
C PRO A 360 6.13 -3.22 13.83
N ALA A 361 6.22 -3.93 14.95
CA ALA A 361 7.39 -4.72 15.35
C ALA A 361 7.87 -5.68 14.25
N ALA A 362 6.96 -6.18 13.39
CA ALA A 362 7.31 -7.03 12.26
C ALA A 362 8.23 -6.32 11.24
N LYS A 363 8.32 -4.97 11.22
CA LYS A 363 9.29 -4.23 10.40
C LYS A 363 10.74 -4.55 10.77
N GLY A 364 11.00 -4.93 12.01
CA GLY A 364 12.34 -5.30 12.51
C GLY A 364 12.81 -6.69 12.08
N ALA A 365 11.91 -7.55 11.56
CA ALA A 365 12.24 -8.93 11.25
C ALA A 365 12.49 -9.16 9.74
N PHE A 366 13.40 -10.07 9.41
CA PHE A 366 13.67 -10.57 8.05
C PHE A 366 13.90 -9.47 7.00
N ASN A 367 14.63 -8.42 7.35
CA ASN A 367 15.01 -7.39 6.39
C ASN A 367 16.13 -7.91 5.48
N TYR A 368 15.88 -7.89 4.16
CA TYR A 368 16.84 -8.30 3.14
C TYR A 368 17.47 -7.07 2.50
N VAL A 369 18.77 -6.88 2.72
CA VAL A 369 19.51 -5.68 2.29
C VAL A 369 20.86 -6.09 1.74
N ASN A 370 21.30 -5.47 0.66
CA ASN A 370 22.62 -5.73 0.03
C ASN A 370 22.87 -7.21 -0.25
N GLY A 371 21.83 -7.94 -0.71
CA GLY A 371 21.97 -9.36 -1.06
C GLY A 371 21.93 -10.35 0.11
N ARG A 372 21.64 -9.89 1.35
CA ARG A 372 21.57 -10.76 2.54
C ARG A 372 20.50 -10.34 3.53
N TYR A 373 20.10 -11.24 4.40
CA TYR A 373 19.32 -10.91 5.59
C TYR A 373 20.21 -10.28 6.66
N ILE A 374 19.79 -9.13 7.18
CA ILE A 374 20.41 -8.50 8.34
C ILE A 374 19.84 -9.07 9.64
N ALA A 375 20.51 -8.81 10.76
CA ALA A 375 20.01 -9.22 12.06
C ALA A 375 18.64 -8.57 12.37
N ASN A 376 17.75 -9.30 13.03
CA ASN A 376 16.47 -8.73 13.46
C ASN A 376 16.70 -7.68 14.53
N PHE A 377 15.83 -6.67 14.57
CA PHE A 377 15.94 -5.54 15.49
C PHE A 377 14.58 -5.14 16.05
N ALA A 378 14.61 -4.32 17.09
CA ALA A 378 13.41 -3.79 17.73
C ALA A 378 13.51 -2.28 17.89
N PHE A 379 12.36 -1.65 18.08
CA PHE A 379 12.17 -0.21 18.27
C PHE A 379 10.87 0.03 19.04
N ASP A 380 10.70 1.21 19.61
CA ASP A 380 9.43 1.61 20.20
C ASP A 380 8.35 1.70 19.11
N ARG A 381 7.16 1.19 19.43
CA ARG A 381 6.03 1.14 18.48
C ARG A 381 5.62 2.53 17.99
N GLU A 382 5.70 3.54 18.83
CA GLU A 382 5.27 4.91 18.52
C GLU A 382 6.29 5.68 17.68
N SER A 383 7.55 5.19 17.62
CA SER A 383 8.62 5.85 16.88
C SER A 383 8.52 5.73 15.37
N VAL A 384 7.60 4.88 14.82
CA VAL A 384 7.59 4.50 13.39
C VAL A 384 6.21 4.59 12.77
N SER A 385 6.05 5.48 11.80
CA SER A 385 4.86 5.60 10.95
C SER A 385 4.83 4.56 9.82
N SER A 386 3.74 4.50 9.07
CA SER A 386 3.52 3.48 8.02
C SER A 386 4.62 3.43 6.96
N GLY A 387 5.12 4.58 6.49
CA GLY A 387 6.19 4.68 5.49
C GLY A 387 7.62 4.61 6.04
N ASP A 388 7.80 4.62 7.38
CA ASP A 388 9.12 4.75 7.98
C ASP A 388 9.87 3.43 8.08
N THR A 389 11.20 3.53 8.06
CA THR A 389 12.13 2.42 8.20
C THR A 389 13.45 2.88 8.82
N PHE A 390 14.12 1.99 9.52
CA PHE A 390 15.50 2.19 9.98
C PHE A 390 16.53 1.51 9.07
N VAL A 391 16.08 0.93 7.95
CA VAL A 391 16.93 0.09 7.09
C VAL A 391 16.95 0.64 5.69
N ILE A 392 18.15 0.92 5.17
CA ILE A 392 18.39 1.33 3.78
C ILE A 392 19.49 0.48 3.14
N SER A 393 19.48 0.37 1.83
CA SER A 393 20.56 -0.29 1.08
C SER A 393 21.80 0.60 1.02
N ARG A 394 22.94 -0.01 0.70
CA ARG A 394 24.19 0.77 0.48
C ARG A 394 24.06 1.76 -0.68
N THR A 395 23.33 1.39 -1.72
CA THR A 395 23.04 2.30 -2.85
C THR A 395 22.24 3.51 -2.37
N GLN A 396 21.15 3.29 -1.64
CA GLN A 396 20.34 4.38 -1.07
C GLN A 396 21.15 5.26 -0.10
N PHE A 397 22.04 4.67 0.68
CA PHE A 397 22.96 5.42 1.54
C PHE A 397 23.88 6.35 0.71
N LEU A 398 24.46 5.84 -0.38
CA LEU A 398 25.31 6.63 -1.27
C LEU A 398 24.52 7.72 -1.99
N ASP A 399 23.32 7.42 -2.47
CA ASP A 399 22.43 8.41 -3.10
C ASP A 399 22.10 9.56 -2.13
N LEU A 400 21.78 9.24 -0.87
CA LEU A 400 21.55 10.26 0.17
C LEU A 400 22.83 11.06 0.49
N TYR A 401 23.98 10.40 0.57
CA TYR A 401 25.27 11.04 0.81
C TYR A 401 25.65 12.03 -0.31
N GLU A 402 25.33 11.69 -1.57
CA GLU A 402 25.57 12.56 -2.71
C GLU A 402 24.60 13.73 -2.78
N GLN A 403 23.32 13.48 -2.48
CA GLN A 403 22.23 14.44 -2.72
C GLN A 403 21.93 15.37 -1.53
N LYS A 404 22.22 14.94 -0.30
CA LYS A 404 21.84 15.66 0.94
C LYS A 404 23.07 16.13 1.72
N GLU A 405 23.30 17.43 1.73
CA GLU A 405 24.45 18.04 2.38
C GLU A 405 24.49 17.75 3.89
N ASN A 406 23.35 17.95 4.58
CA ASN A 406 23.24 17.67 6.02
C ASN A 406 23.58 16.21 6.36
N PHE A 407 23.12 15.27 5.53
CA PHE A 407 23.44 13.86 5.73
C PHE A 407 24.94 13.58 5.51
N ARG A 408 25.55 14.20 4.49
CA ARG A 408 26.98 14.11 4.22
C ARG A 408 27.79 14.60 5.40
N GLU A 409 27.45 15.77 5.96
CA GLU A 409 28.13 16.32 7.12
C GLU A 409 28.12 15.38 8.34
N LEU A 410 26.98 14.72 8.62
CA LEU A 410 26.88 13.76 9.73
C LEU A 410 27.84 12.57 9.56
N ILE A 411 28.04 12.14 8.32
CA ILE A 411 28.94 11.03 7.98
C ILE A 411 30.40 11.48 7.99
N ASP A 412 30.72 12.64 7.40
CA ASP A 412 32.10 13.17 7.31
C ASP A 412 32.64 13.56 8.69
N LYS A 413 31.81 14.11 9.56
CA LYS A 413 32.13 14.38 10.98
C LYS A 413 32.24 13.10 11.82
N LYS A 414 31.97 11.90 11.22
CA LYS A 414 31.99 10.59 11.87
C LYS A 414 31.01 10.45 13.04
N LEU A 415 29.97 11.25 13.08
CA LEU A 415 28.91 11.14 14.09
C LEU A 415 28.04 9.90 13.83
N TYR A 416 27.77 9.61 12.58
CA TYR A 416 27.03 8.43 12.15
C TYR A 416 27.84 7.56 11.19
N VAL A 417 27.52 6.28 11.15
CA VAL A 417 28.16 5.29 10.25
C VAL A 417 27.13 4.34 9.67
N TYR A 418 27.39 3.86 8.46
CA TYR A 418 26.58 2.79 7.86
C TYR A 418 26.99 1.43 8.42
N ALA A 419 26.09 0.77 9.12
CA ALA A 419 26.29 -0.53 9.77
C ALA A 419 25.18 -1.52 9.37
N ASP A 420 25.51 -2.46 8.50
CA ASP A 420 24.63 -3.58 8.08
C ASP A 420 23.19 -3.18 7.75
N GLY A 421 23.01 -2.12 6.94
CA GLY A 421 21.70 -1.63 6.53
C GLY A 421 21.13 -0.51 7.40
N HIS A 422 21.77 -0.14 8.48
CA HIS A 422 21.40 0.97 9.34
C HIS A 422 22.40 2.12 9.22
N VAL A 423 21.95 3.33 9.47
CA VAL A 423 22.80 4.49 9.70
C VAL A 423 22.66 4.85 11.17
N CYS A 424 23.68 4.59 11.95
CA CYS A 424 23.63 4.65 13.41
C CYS A 424 24.77 5.48 13.98
N LEU A 425 24.63 5.90 15.23
CA LEU A 425 25.67 6.63 15.97
C LEU A 425 26.98 5.82 15.97
N ASN A 426 28.07 6.49 15.68
CA ASN A 426 29.39 5.87 15.54
C ASN A 426 30.12 5.75 16.88
N THR A 427 29.60 4.95 17.79
CA THR A 427 30.19 4.68 19.10
C THR A 427 30.39 3.18 19.32
N PRO A 428 31.43 2.75 20.10
CA PRO A 428 31.69 1.34 20.36
C PRO A 428 30.54 0.59 21.06
N SER A 429 29.67 1.27 21.76
CA SER A 429 28.49 0.71 22.41
C SER A 429 27.38 0.38 21.40
N ILE A 430 27.37 1.02 20.23
CA ILE A 430 26.33 0.86 19.19
C ILE A 430 26.85 0.01 18.03
N VAL A 431 28.10 0.21 17.62
CA VAL A 431 28.68 -0.44 16.45
C VAL A 431 29.87 -1.30 16.83
N ARG A 432 29.91 -2.52 16.33
CA ARG A 432 31.08 -3.40 16.40
C ARG A 432 31.52 -3.81 15.00
N GLN A 433 32.79 -4.13 14.85
CA GLN A 433 33.35 -4.66 13.60
C GLN A 433 33.31 -6.19 13.61
N GLU A 434 32.76 -6.77 12.57
CA GLU A 434 32.78 -8.22 12.32
C GLU A 434 33.60 -8.53 11.06
N ASN A 435 34.49 -9.53 11.13
CA ASN A 435 35.43 -9.87 10.06
C ASN A 435 34.77 -10.15 8.70
N LYS A 436 33.53 -10.68 8.67
CA LYS A 436 32.81 -11.03 7.43
C LYS A 436 31.74 -10.04 7.01
N ARG A 437 31.25 -9.23 7.96
CA ARG A 437 30.09 -8.33 7.75
C ARG A 437 30.44 -6.86 7.74
N GLY A 438 31.64 -6.50 8.23
CA GLY A 438 32.03 -5.12 8.47
C GLY A 438 31.35 -4.56 9.73
N ALA A 439 30.95 -3.29 9.70
CA ALA A 439 30.24 -2.66 10.80
C ALA A 439 28.82 -3.26 10.96
N VAL A 440 28.48 -3.68 12.18
CA VAL A 440 27.15 -4.20 12.54
C VAL A 440 26.72 -3.61 13.89
N LEU A 441 25.41 -3.58 14.15
CA LEU A 441 24.87 -3.14 15.43
C LEU A 441 25.25 -4.09 16.56
N THR A 442 25.50 -3.55 17.73
CA THR A 442 25.61 -4.34 18.97
C THR A 442 24.25 -4.93 19.36
N GLU A 443 24.23 -5.87 20.30
CA GLU A 443 22.98 -6.48 20.76
C GLU A 443 22.04 -5.47 21.40
N TRP A 444 22.59 -4.53 22.18
CA TRP A 444 21.81 -3.44 22.76
C TRP A 444 21.21 -2.55 21.67
N ALA A 445 22.02 -2.10 20.71
CA ALA A 445 21.57 -1.24 19.62
C ALA A 445 20.48 -1.89 18.76
N ARG A 446 20.56 -3.21 18.56
CA ARG A 446 19.50 -3.98 17.89
C ARG A 446 18.16 -3.93 18.62
N GLY A 447 18.16 -3.77 19.94
CA GLY A 447 16.95 -3.63 20.75
C GLY A 447 16.37 -2.21 20.77
N HIS A 448 17.16 -1.20 20.33
CA HIS A 448 16.86 0.22 20.51
C HIS A 448 17.23 1.05 19.26
N VAL A 449 16.84 0.58 18.07
CA VAL A 449 17.25 1.27 16.83
C VAL A 449 16.63 2.64 16.67
N ASP A 450 15.49 2.88 17.28
CA ASP A 450 14.81 4.17 17.36
C ASP A 450 15.61 5.24 18.13
N VAL A 451 16.43 4.82 19.09
CA VAL A 451 17.29 5.72 19.87
C VAL A 451 18.61 6.01 19.16
N CYS A 452 19.19 5.01 18.50
CA CYS A 452 20.58 5.07 18.03
C CYS A 452 20.74 5.08 16.50
N CYS A 453 19.67 4.94 15.72
CA CYS A 453 19.72 4.90 14.26
C CYS A 453 18.86 6.01 13.65
N LEU A 454 19.26 6.49 12.48
CA LEU A 454 18.45 7.41 11.70
C LEU A 454 17.24 6.69 11.12
N LYS A 455 16.11 7.38 11.13
CA LYS A 455 14.85 6.97 10.56
C LYS A 455 14.71 7.53 9.14
N PHE A 456 14.23 6.73 8.22
CA PHE A 456 14.04 7.09 6.83
C PHE A 456 12.57 6.90 6.44
N HIS A 457 12.06 7.82 5.65
CA HIS A 457 10.75 7.66 5.02
C HIS A 457 10.90 7.00 3.65
N ARG A 458 10.07 6.00 3.36
CA ARG A 458 10.04 5.28 2.09
C ARG A 458 8.77 5.59 1.33
N GLU A 459 8.95 6.01 0.09
CA GLU A 459 7.86 6.16 -0.84
C GLU A 459 8.05 5.21 -2.02
N TYR A 460 6.94 4.65 -2.49
CA TYR A 460 6.93 3.80 -3.68
C TYR A 460 6.37 4.60 -4.85
N LYS A 461 7.13 4.70 -5.93
CA LYS A 461 6.58 5.04 -7.23
C LYS A 461 6.00 3.76 -7.80
N SER A 462 4.69 3.72 -8.01
CA SER A 462 4.03 2.63 -8.72
C SER A 462 3.53 3.13 -10.06
N VAL A 463 3.71 2.29 -11.07
CA VAL A 463 3.12 2.48 -12.39
C VAL A 463 1.95 1.52 -12.48
N ILE A 464 0.74 2.04 -12.69
CA ILE A 464 -0.44 1.20 -12.96
C ILE A 464 -0.54 1.02 -14.46
N GLY A 465 -0.44 -0.23 -14.91
CA GLY A 465 -0.84 -0.58 -16.26
C GLY A 465 -2.35 -0.54 -16.42
N SER A 466 -2.87 0.06 -17.48
CA SER A 466 -4.26 -0.13 -17.87
C SER A 466 -4.41 -1.51 -18.49
N TYR A 467 -4.79 -2.45 -17.67
CA TYR A 467 -4.90 -3.84 -18.06
C TYR A 467 -6.17 -4.05 -18.88
N GLY A 468 -6.03 -4.28 -20.16
CA GLY A 468 -7.13 -4.81 -20.93
C GLY A 468 -7.69 -4.00 -22.09
N VAL A 469 -7.05 -2.91 -22.48
CA VAL A 469 -7.35 -2.22 -23.73
C VAL A 469 -6.05 -1.83 -24.41
N GLY A 470 -5.75 -2.48 -25.54
CA GLY A 470 -4.64 -2.12 -26.40
C GLY A 470 -3.35 -2.93 -26.19
N GLU A 471 -2.35 -2.58 -26.95
CA GLU A 471 -1.05 -3.26 -27.00
C GLU A 471 -0.13 -2.80 -25.87
N LEU A 472 0.61 -3.71 -25.25
CA LEU A 472 1.70 -3.40 -24.35
C LEU A 472 2.95 -3.02 -25.19
N HIS A 473 3.09 -1.74 -25.54
CA HIS A 473 4.03 -1.35 -26.59
C HIS A 473 5.40 -0.91 -26.13
N SER A 474 5.63 -0.51 -24.90
CA SER A 474 6.91 0.10 -24.60
C SER A 474 7.73 -0.68 -23.60
N ASP A 475 8.97 -0.95 -24.00
CA ASP A 475 10.00 -1.50 -23.14
C ASP A 475 10.37 -0.56 -21.99
N GLN A 476 10.19 0.75 -22.13
CA GLN A 476 10.49 1.75 -21.11
C GLN A 476 9.44 1.80 -19.99
N ALA A 477 8.17 1.60 -20.31
CA ALA A 477 7.06 1.69 -19.35
C ALA A 477 7.13 0.67 -18.21
N TYR A 478 7.83 -0.45 -18.41
CA TYR A 478 8.01 -1.49 -17.40
C TYR A 478 9.30 -1.37 -16.60
N GLN A 479 10.22 -0.48 -16.95
CA GLN A 479 11.50 -0.36 -16.25
C GLN A 479 11.37 0.22 -14.84
N ASP A 480 10.35 1.04 -14.58
CA ASP A 480 10.24 1.84 -13.36
C ASP A 480 9.03 1.52 -12.48
N SER A 481 8.43 0.33 -12.62
CA SER A 481 7.20 -0.03 -11.89
C SER A 481 7.30 0.07 -10.35
N TYR A 482 8.50 0.05 -9.77
CA TYR A 482 8.73 0.27 -8.34
C TYR A 482 10.08 0.96 -8.10
N THR A 483 10.10 2.28 -8.07
CA THR A 483 11.25 3.01 -7.56
C THR A 483 11.03 3.29 -6.07
N LEU A 484 11.88 2.74 -5.22
CA LEU A 484 11.89 3.04 -3.80
C LEU A 484 12.70 4.30 -3.57
N ILE A 485 12.03 5.39 -3.22
CA ILE A 485 12.68 6.63 -2.81
C ILE A 485 12.84 6.60 -1.31
N CYS A 486 14.08 6.72 -0.82
CA CYS A 486 14.37 7.00 0.56
C CYS A 486 14.56 8.50 0.72
N SER A 487 13.76 9.14 1.54
CA SER A 487 14.05 10.45 2.10
C SER A 487 14.48 10.29 3.55
N LEU A 488 15.47 11.07 3.95
CA LEU A 488 15.83 11.19 5.34
C LEU A 488 14.76 12.05 5.99
N ASP A 489 14.14 11.54 7.05
CA ASP A 489 13.26 12.31 7.92
C ASP A 489 14.13 13.09 8.93
N LEU A 490 15.04 13.87 8.36
CA LEU A 490 15.74 14.91 9.11
C LEU A 490 14.94 16.17 8.88
N ASP A 491 14.39 16.73 9.92
CA ASP A 491 13.99 18.13 9.93
C ASP A 491 15.14 18.95 9.33
N GLU A 492 14.84 19.82 8.38
CA GLU A 492 15.84 20.68 7.73
C GLU A 492 16.60 21.57 8.74
N ASN A 493 16.20 21.54 9.99
CA ASN A 493 16.73 22.25 11.14
C ASN A 493 17.39 21.34 12.20
N LEU A 494 18.03 20.24 11.85
CA LEU A 494 18.92 19.57 12.80
C LEU A 494 20.13 20.49 13.09
N SER A 495 19.87 21.46 13.97
CA SER A 495 20.90 22.27 14.60
C SER A 495 21.83 21.37 15.43
N GLU A 496 23.05 21.84 15.71
CA GLU A 496 23.95 21.15 16.67
C GLU A 496 23.23 20.86 18.00
N GLU A 497 22.30 21.73 18.42
CA GLU A 497 21.46 21.59 19.61
C GLU A 497 20.52 20.38 19.57
N ALA A 498 19.87 20.10 18.43
CA ALA A 498 19.00 18.93 18.28
C ALA A 498 19.80 17.60 18.19
N LEU A 499 21.04 17.66 17.70
CA LEU A 499 21.98 16.54 17.75
C LEU A 499 22.47 16.29 19.19
N ASP A 500 22.71 17.35 19.95
CA ASP A 500 23.10 17.27 21.36
C ASP A 500 21.91 16.78 22.22
N GLU A 501 20.68 17.14 21.89
CA GLU A 501 19.48 16.67 22.56
C GLU A 501 19.25 15.17 22.30
N LYS A 502 19.39 14.70 21.04
CA LYS A 502 19.38 13.27 20.70
C LYS A 502 20.53 12.48 21.33
N ASN A 503 21.69 13.06 21.39
CA ASN A 503 22.84 12.47 22.09
C ASN A 503 22.62 12.45 23.62
N ALA A 504 21.95 13.44 24.19
CA ALA A 504 21.56 13.47 25.60
C ALA A 504 20.51 12.39 25.90
N GLU A 505 19.46 12.25 25.08
CA GLU A 505 18.46 11.19 25.20
C GLU A 505 19.11 9.79 25.10
N TYR A 506 20.01 9.58 24.15
CA TYR A 506 20.82 8.36 24.06
C TYR A 506 21.63 8.13 25.31
N LEU A 507 22.33 9.18 25.82
CA LEU A 507 23.14 9.09 27.01
C LEU A 507 22.31 8.92 28.30
N GLU A 508 21.05 9.29 28.33
CA GLU A 508 20.13 9.00 29.44
C GLU A 508 19.62 7.55 29.39
N THR A 509 19.40 7.02 28.21
CA THR A 509 18.91 5.65 28.00
C THR A 509 20.04 4.62 28.11
N PHE A 510 21.25 4.99 27.73
CA PHE A 510 22.43 4.12 27.85
C PHE A 510 23.11 4.29 29.23
N PRO A 511 23.30 3.17 29.95
CA PRO A 511 23.95 3.23 31.26
C PRO A 511 25.37 3.82 31.16
N ARG A 512 25.56 5.03 31.67
CA ARG A 512 26.83 5.80 31.60
C ARG A 512 27.97 5.18 32.40
N ARG A 513 27.63 4.29 33.33
CA ARG A 513 28.60 3.72 34.26
C ARG A 513 28.76 2.23 34.00
N PRO A 514 29.98 1.69 34.00
CA PRO A 514 30.17 0.25 33.82
C PRO A 514 29.37 -0.59 34.81
N SER A 515 29.17 -0.13 36.03
CA SER A 515 28.33 -0.76 37.05
C SER A 515 26.86 -0.80 36.66
N ALA A 516 26.32 0.31 36.17
CA ALA A 516 24.94 0.38 35.69
C ALA A 516 24.73 -0.44 34.42
N ALA A 517 25.69 -0.45 33.48
CA ALA A 517 25.65 -1.32 32.30
C ALA A 517 25.64 -2.80 32.68
N LEU A 518 26.40 -3.19 33.69
CA LEU A 518 26.41 -4.56 34.18
C LEU A 518 25.11 -4.94 34.88
N VAL A 519 24.53 -4.04 35.67
CA VAL A 519 23.20 -4.25 36.29
C VAL A 519 22.15 -4.43 35.21
N GLN A 520 22.13 -3.61 34.15
CA GLN A 520 21.23 -3.74 33.03
C GLN A 520 21.42 -5.06 32.30
N LEU A 521 22.67 -5.46 32.01
CA LEU A 521 22.99 -6.73 31.36
C LEU A 521 22.51 -7.92 32.21
N ILE A 522 22.65 -7.87 33.53
CA ILE A 522 22.17 -8.91 34.45
C ILE A 522 20.65 -8.99 34.36
N HIS A 523 19.96 -7.85 34.42
CA HIS A 523 18.51 -7.79 34.31
C HIS A 523 18.03 -8.39 32.99
N ASP A 524 18.65 -8.01 31.87
CA ASP A 524 18.17 -8.35 30.52
C ASP A 524 18.54 -9.78 30.10
N ARG A 525 19.66 -10.33 30.58
CA ARG A 525 20.19 -11.61 30.09
C ARG A 525 20.30 -12.72 31.11
N CYS A 526 20.40 -12.40 32.36
CA CYS A 526 20.66 -13.38 33.43
C CYS A 526 19.56 -13.42 34.49
N GLY A 527 18.78 -12.35 34.62
CA GLY A 527 17.76 -12.21 35.66
C GLY A 527 18.35 -11.99 37.06
N THR A 528 19.48 -12.59 37.39
CA THR A 528 20.14 -12.47 38.72
C THR A 528 21.68 -12.44 38.62
N GLN A 529 22.32 -11.82 39.62
CA GLN A 529 23.78 -11.84 39.75
C GLN A 529 24.32 -13.27 39.93
N LYS A 530 23.56 -14.13 40.58
CA LYS A 530 23.89 -15.56 40.78
C LYS A 530 23.95 -16.32 39.44
N GLU A 531 23.03 -16.05 38.56
CA GLU A 531 23.02 -16.67 37.24
C GLU A 531 24.21 -16.18 36.38
N LEU A 532 24.54 -14.89 36.44
CA LEU A 532 25.74 -14.36 35.78
C LEU A 532 27.02 -15.00 36.37
N SER A 533 27.07 -15.20 37.70
CA SER A 533 28.19 -15.88 38.36
C SER A 533 28.39 -17.29 37.84
N LEU A 534 27.32 -18.04 37.72
CA LEU A 534 27.35 -19.43 37.18
C LEU A 534 27.83 -19.47 35.72
N ARG A 535 27.37 -18.54 34.89
CA ARG A 535 27.74 -18.48 33.46
C ARG A 535 29.15 -17.98 33.21
N SER A 536 29.55 -16.95 33.91
CA SER A 536 30.86 -16.30 33.70
C SER A 536 32.01 -16.94 34.49
N GLY A 537 31.70 -17.74 35.51
CA GLY A 537 32.69 -18.24 36.47
C GLY A 537 33.33 -17.16 37.37
N ILE A 538 32.73 -15.97 37.42
CA ILE A 538 33.14 -14.87 38.32
C ILE A 538 32.33 -15.00 39.61
N SER A 539 33.00 -14.86 40.78
CA SER A 539 32.27 -15.00 42.05
C SER A 539 31.17 -13.94 42.19
N GLU A 540 30.03 -14.33 42.78
CA GLU A 540 28.89 -13.44 43.02
C GLU A 540 29.29 -12.19 43.83
N ALA A 541 30.18 -12.33 44.79
CA ALA A 541 30.73 -11.20 45.54
C ALA A 541 31.55 -10.21 44.67
N THR A 542 32.22 -10.72 43.63
CA THR A 542 32.92 -9.88 42.65
C THR A 542 31.93 -9.17 41.75
N ILE A 543 30.92 -9.86 41.25
CA ILE A 543 29.86 -9.27 40.44
C ILE A 543 29.08 -8.22 41.23
N SER A 544 28.77 -8.47 42.48
CA SER A 544 28.12 -7.49 43.36
C SER A 544 28.94 -6.21 43.53
N ARG A 545 30.27 -6.33 43.70
CA ARG A 545 31.15 -5.17 43.71
C ARG A 545 31.22 -4.44 42.37
N MET A 546 31.25 -5.17 41.28
CA MET A 546 31.22 -4.60 39.93
C MET A 546 29.92 -3.79 39.68
N CYS A 547 28.80 -4.23 40.26
CA CYS A 547 27.50 -3.54 40.15
C CYS A 547 27.37 -2.33 41.09
N SER A 548 28.13 -2.26 42.19
CA SER A 548 27.99 -1.23 43.23
C SER A 548 29.12 -0.20 43.27
N ASP A 549 30.28 -0.50 42.67
CA ASP A 549 31.45 0.36 42.71
C ASP A 549 31.79 0.92 41.33
N ASP A 550 31.50 2.19 41.11
CA ASP A 550 31.77 2.91 39.86
C ASP A 550 33.26 3.03 39.53
N ASN A 551 34.14 2.85 40.51
CA ASN A 551 35.58 2.88 40.36
C ASN A 551 36.20 1.48 40.25
N PHE A 552 35.38 0.44 40.17
CA PHE A 552 35.86 -0.94 40.05
C PHE A 552 36.74 -1.08 38.79
N ARG A 553 37.99 -1.49 38.98
CA ARG A 553 38.88 -1.76 37.85
C ARG A 553 38.61 -3.14 37.29
N TYR A 554 37.99 -3.18 36.13
CA TYR A 554 37.70 -4.41 35.39
C TYR A 554 38.99 -4.99 34.81
N ASP A 555 39.29 -6.27 35.12
CA ASP A 555 40.27 -7.05 34.37
C ASP A 555 39.68 -7.44 33.01
N ILE A 556 40.48 -7.35 31.95
CA ILE A 556 40.07 -7.72 30.58
C ILE A 556 39.55 -9.16 30.53
N ARG A 557 40.10 -10.05 31.36
CA ARG A 557 39.61 -11.43 31.48
C ARG A 557 38.23 -11.55 32.11
N GLN A 558 37.85 -10.61 32.96
CA GLN A 558 36.51 -10.55 33.57
C GLN A 558 35.51 -10.00 32.55
N ILE A 559 35.87 -8.96 31.80
CA ILE A 559 35.04 -8.38 30.75
C ILE A 559 34.75 -9.40 29.64
N THR A 560 35.73 -10.20 29.24
CA THR A 560 35.53 -11.24 28.18
C THR A 560 34.70 -12.42 28.64
N ARG A 561 34.46 -12.61 29.93
CA ARG A 561 33.62 -13.68 30.49
C ARG A 561 32.20 -13.22 30.79
N ILE A 562 31.96 -11.93 30.88
CA ILE A 562 30.64 -11.30 31.00
C ILE A 562 30.00 -11.11 29.63
#